data_492e161dadc73d881685e7cbb5f249b3
#
_entry.id   492e161dadc73d881685e7cbb5f249b3
#
_cell.length_a   1.000
_cell.length_b   1.000
_cell.length_c   1.000
_cell.angle_alpha   90.00
_cell.angle_beta   90.00
_cell.angle_gamma   90.00
#
_symmetry.space_group_name_H-M   'P 1'
#
loop_
_entity.id
_entity.type
_entity.pdbx_description
1 polymer ?
#
loop_
_entity_poly.entity_id
_entity_poly.type
_entity_poly.pdbx_seq_one_letter_code
_entity_poly.pdbx_strand_id
1 'polypeptide(L)'
;MREIFAEALFGDKHPYGISYPEKNYDTLTRADLESLYRRLYTAENCLVVCSGRIGEEELQGIGALAEKLPRADRSATAEFPAPRSEAYRFVERPDAVQSSLRVGRLLFTRTHPDFVGMQVVATVLGGYFGSRLMQNLRGEHGYTYGVGAAMVNFEREGYLGIAAQVGAEVTAPALREIYNEIERLRREPMPEEELSLVKNIMTGEVMRILDGPFGIADVTIENLLCGTNNGVIEENIRRIQAITPAEVQRLAVKYLRREDLITAVVGAVDPKHEI
;
A
#
# COMPACT_ATOMS: atom_id res chain seq x y z
N MET A 1 -5.09 -14.17 2.69
CA MET A 1 -4.94 -13.03 3.62
C MET A 1 -5.07 -11.67 2.93
N ARG A 2 -4.35 -11.38 1.83
CA ARG A 2 -4.42 -10.07 1.15
C ARG A 2 -5.85 -9.72 0.72
N GLU A 3 -6.57 -10.66 0.11
CA GLU A 3 -7.98 -10.49 -0.28
C GLU A 3 -8.91 -10.29 0.92
N ILE A 4 -8.72 -11.09 1.98
CA ILE A 4 -9.51 -11.00 3.21
C ILE A 4 -9.38 -9.60 3.84
N PHE A 5 -8.17 -9.05 3.87
CA PHE A 5 -7.93 -7.72 4.40
C PHE A 5 -8.49 -6.62 3.48
N ALA A 6 -8.35 -6.78 2.16
CA ALA A 6 -8.92 -5.85 1.19
C ALA A 6 -10.46 -5.81 1.30
N GLU A 7 -11.10 -6.97 1.43
CA GLU A 7 -12.54 -7.05 1.66
C GLU A 7 -12.96 -6.43 3.00
N ALA A 8 -12.18 -6.63 4.08
CA ALA A 8 -12.42 -6.00 5.37
C ALA A 8 -12.25 -4.46 5.32
N LEU A 9 -11.35 -3.94 4.48
CA LEU A 9 -11.14 -2.51 4.28
C LEU A 9 -12.23 -1.87 3.42
N PHE A 10 -12.55 -2.47 2.28
CA PHE A 10 -13.36 -1.85 1.24
C PHE A 10 -14.79 -2.42 1.13
N GLY A 11 -15.01 -3.64 1.63
CA GLY A 11 -16.25 -4.38 1.43
C GLY A 11 -16.26 -5.20 0.14
N ASP A 12 -17.14 -6.19 0.08
CA ASP A 12 -17.27 -7.19 -0.99
C ASP A 12 -17.83 -6.64 -2.33
N LYS A 13 -18.36 -5.41 -2.33
CA LYS A 13 -18.89 -4.75 -3.53
C LYS A 13 -17.98 -3.67 -4.10
N HIS A 14 -16.94 -3.30 -3.37
CA HIS A 14 -15.99 -2.29 -3.82
C HIS A 14 -14.92 -2.92 -4.72
N PRO A 15 -14.55 -2.31 -5.88
CA PRO A 15 -13.57 -2.89 -6.80
C PRO A 15 -12.23 -3.28 -6.17
N TYR A 16 -11.79 -2.55 -5.13
CA TYR A 16 -10.55 -2.88 -4.40
C TYR A 16 -10.74 -3.93 -3.31
N GLY A 17 -11.98 -4.30 -2.97
CA GLY A 17 -12.31 -5.31 -1.97
C GLY A 17 -12.82 -6.63 -2.55
N ILE A 18 -13.16 -6.67 -3.84
CA ILE A 18 -13.67 -7.88 -4.50
C ILE A 18 -12.56 -8.93 -4.58
N SER A 19 -12.87 -10.16 -4.18
CA SER A 19 -12.06 -11.34 -4.49
C SER A 19 -12.61 -12.05 -5.72
N TYR A 20 -11.70 -12.69 -6.47
CA TYR A 20 -12.05 -13.43 -7.69
C TYR A 20 -11.79 -14.91 -7.47
N PRO A 21 -12.76 -15.69 -6.92
CA PRO A 21 -12.60 -17.12 -6.74
C PRO A 21 -12.46 -17.82 -8.09
N GLU A 22 -11.73 -18.94 -8.11
CA GLU A 22 -11.37 -19.69 -9.32
C GLU A 22 -12.60 -19.99 -10.21
N LYS A 23 -13.73 -20.35 -9.61
CA LYS A 23 -15.00 -20.57 -10.31
C LYS A 23 -15.47 -19.42 -11.22
N ASN A 24 -15.02 -18.20 -10.98
CA ASN A 24 -15.38 -17.04 -11.82
C ASN A 24 -14.70 -17.09 -13.20
N TYR A 25 -13.62 -17.87 -13.32
CA TYR A 25 -12.91 -18.04 -14.60
C TYR A 25 -13.51 -19.14 -15.47
N ASP A 26 -14.26 -20.07 -14.87
CA ASP A 26 -14.86 -21.23 -15.60
C ASP A 26 -15.88 -20.81 -16.66
N THR A 27 -16.49 -19.64 -16.51
CA THR A 27 -17.51 -19.10 -17.41
C THR A 27 -16.97 -18.16 -18.47
N LEU A 28 -15.68 -17.77 -18.38
CA LEU A 28 -15.07 -16.85 -19.33
C LEU A 28 -14.85 -17.52 -20.69
N THR A 29 -15.30 -16.84 -21.74
CA THR A 29 -15.12 -17.27 -23.11
C THR A 29 -14.07 -16.41 -23.83
N ARG A 30 -13.57 -16.92 -24.95
CA ARG A 30 -12.71 -16.12 -25.83
C ARG A 30 -13.41 -14.85 -26.32
N ALA A 31 -14.73 -14.92 -26.58
CA ALA A 31 -15.50 -13.76 -27.02
C ALA A 31 -15.56 -12.65 -25.97
N ASP A 32 -15.63 -13.01 -24.68
CA ASP A 32 -15.58 -12.03 -23.57
C ASP A 32 -14.23 -11.31 -23.54
N LEU A 33 -13.12 -12.05 -23.69
CA LEU A 33 -11.77 -11.48 -23.74
C LEU A 33 -11.59 -10.57 -24.96
N GLU A 34 -12.05 -10.98 -26.14
CA GLU A 34 -11.99 -10.16 -27.36
C GLU A 34 -12.83 -8.88 -27.22
N SER A 35 -14.01 -8.97 -26.60
CA SER A 35 -14.86 -7.82 -26.32
C SER A 35 -14.19 -6.83 -25.37
N LEU A 36 -13.61 -7.34 -24.27
CA LEU A 36 -12.86 -6.53 -23.31
C LEU A 36 -11.66 -5.85 -23.97
N TYR A 37 -10.89 -6.61 -24.76
CA TYR A 37 -9.72 -6.08 -25.50
C TYR A 37 -10.13 -4.92 -26.40
N ARG A 38 -11.13 -5.10 -27.26
CA ARG A 38 -11.60 -4.05 -28.19
C ARG A 38 -12.07 -2.80 -27.46
N ARG A 39 -12.65 -2.94 -26.27
CA ARG A 39 -13.14 -1.81 -25.47
C ARG A 39 -12.04 -1.04 -24.76
N LEU A 40 -11.01 -1.74 -24.25
CA LEU A 40 -10.00 -1.12 -23.39
C LEU A 40 -8.71 -0.75 -24.08
N TYR A 41 -8.32 -1.49 -25.15
CA TYR A 41 -7.06 -1.25 -25.85
C TYR A 41 -7.30 -0.26 -27.02
N THR A 42 -7.51 1.01 -26.65
CA THR A 42 -7.76 2.11 -27.56
C THR A 42 -6.71 3.20 -27.38
N ALA A 43 -6.53 4.07 -28.37
CA ALA A 43 -5.55 5.16 -28.30
C ALA A 43 -5.82 6.11 -27.11
N GLU A 44 -7.09 6.40 -26.82
CA GLU A 44 -7.52 7.28 -25.75
C GLU A 44 -7.30 6.69 -24.34
N ASN A 45 -7.15 5.37 -24.26
CA ASN A 45 -6.94 4.64 -23.02
C ASN A 45 -5.50 4.13 -22.86
N CYS A 46 -4.60 4.54 -23.75
CA CYS A 46 -3.20 4.11 -23.79
C CYS A 46 -2.27 5.23 -23.30
N LEU A 47 -1.38 4.89 -22.39
CA LEU A 47 -0.27 5.73 -21.94
C LEU A 47 1.04 5.02 -22.26
N VAL A 48 1.93 5.68 -23.00
CA VAL A 48 3.26 5.16 -23.31
C VAL A 48 4.31 5.98 -22.59
N VAL A 49 5.14 5.33 -21.79
CA VAL A 49 6.28 5.94 -21.14
C VAL A 49 7.56 5.33 -21.69
N CYS A 50 8.43 6.18 -22.17
CA CYS A 50 9.75 5.81 -22.68
C CYS A 50 10.84 6.40 -21.78
N SER A 51 11.79 5.59 -21.38
CA SER A 51 12.92 6.03 -20.56
C SER A 51 14.21 5.35 -21.01
N GLY A 52 15.30 6.11 -21.08
CA GLY A 52 16.61 5.65 -21.52
C GLY A 52 17.17 6.47 -22.66
N ARG A 53 18.10 5.89 -23.41
CA ARG A 53 18.66 6.53 -24.61
C ARG A 53 17.70 6.34 -25.79
N ILE A 54 16.77 7.27 -25.94
CA ILE A 54 15.71 7.23 -26.97
C ILE A 54 15.94 8.39 -27.93
N GLY A 55 16.10 8.07 -29.21
CA GLY A 55 16.24 9.03 -30.29
C GLY A 55 14.93 9.30 -31.02
N GLU A 56 15.00 10.16 -32.03
CA GLU A 56 13.84 10.56 -32.82
C GLU A 56 13.25 9.38 -33.61
N GLU A 57 14.10 8.46 -34.07
CA GLU A 57 13.68 7.28 -34.83
C GLU A 57 12.82 6.33 -34.00
N GLU A 58 13.24 6.07 -32.77
CA GLU A 58 12.47 5.24 -31.83
C GLU A 58 11.14 5.90 -31.47
N LEU A 59 11.13 7.21 -31.23
CA LEU A 59 9.89 7.94 -30.96
C LEU A 59 8.91 7.91 -32.13
N GLN A 60 9.40 8.09 -33.36
CA GLN A 60 8.57 7.98 -34.55
C GLN A 60 8.03 6.55 -34.71
N GLY A 61 8.86 5.53 -34.50
CA GLY A 61 8.44 4.13 -34.52
C GLY A 61 7.33 3.82 -33.53
N ILE A 62 7.47 4.29 -32.28
CA ILE A 62 6.45 4.14 -31.22
C ILE A 62 5.17 4.89 -31.60
N GLY A 63 5.30 6.14 -32.09
CA GLY A 63 4.17 6.93 -32.56
C GLY A 63 3.38 6.22 -33.68
N ALA A 64 4.08 5.67 -34.67
CA ALA A 64 3.46 4.92 -35.77
C ALA A 64 2.75 3.63 -35.29
N LEU A 65 3.20 3.01 -34.21
CA LEU A 65 2.50 1.89 -33.59
C LEU A 65 1.26 2.36 -32.83
N ALA A 66 1.36 3.45 -32.09
CA ALA A 66 0.25 4.04 -31.35
C ALA A 66 -0.89 4.50 -32.26
N GLU A 67 -0.57 5.03 -33.46
CA GLU A 67 -1.56 5.42 -34.47
C GLU A 67 -2.41 4.25 -35.02
N LYS A 68 -1.92 3.01 -34.88
CA LYS A 68 -2.66 1.80 -35.31
C LYS A 68 -3.68 1.34 -34.27
N LEU A 69 -3.64 1.89 -33.05
CA LEU A 69 -4.63 1.57 -31.99
C LEU A 69 -6.02 2.07 -32.47
N PRO A 70 -7.08 1.28 -32.19
CA PRO A 70 -8.44 1.74 -32.45
C PRO A 70 -8.72 3.02 -31.65
N ARG A 71 -9.47 3.94 -32.29
CA ARG A 71 -9.97 5.12 -31.61
C ARG A 71 -11.36 4.83 -31.05
N ALA A 72 -11.58 5.17 -29.81
CA ALA A 72 -12.87 5.09 -29.14
C ALA A 72 -12.93 6.14 -28.02
N ASP A 73 -14.11 6.55 -27.64
CA ASP A 73 -14.26 7.42 -26.48
C ASP A 73 -13.63 6.75 -25.25
N ARG A 74 -12.92 7.54 -24.45
CA ARG A 74 -12.34 7.04 -23.20
C ARG A 74 -13.45 6.39 -22.38
N SER A 75 -13.26 5.14 -22.04
CA SER A 75 -14.22 4.40 -21.22
C SER A 75 -14.56 5.21 -19.97
N ALA A 76 -15.86 5.46 -19.76
CA ALA A 76 -16.30 6.14 -18.57
C ALA A 76 -15.79 5.37 -17.35
N THR A 77 -15.14 6.08 -16.44
CA THR A 77 -14.69 5.47 -15.20
C THR A 77 -15.90 5.08 -14.37
N ALA A 78 -16.04 3.80 -14.04
CA ALA A 78 -17.14 3.34 -13.21
C ALA A 78 -17.18 4.11 -11.88
N GLU A 79 -18.36 4.43 -11.42
CA GLU A 79 -18.54 4.95 -10.06
C GLU A 79 -18.26 3.82 -9.07
N PHE A 80 -17.40 4.10 -8.10
CA PHE A 80 -17.11 3.16 -7.03
C PHE A 80 -18.09 3.38 -5.88
N PRO A 81 -18.68 2.33 -5.31
CA PRO A 81 -19.42 2.47 -4.08
C PRO A 81 -18.51 2.98 -2.97
N ALA A 82 -19.04 3.67 -1.99
CA ALA A 82 -18.28 4.05 -0.81
C ALA A 82 -17.76 2.80 -0.09
N PRO A 83 -16.50 2.80 0.37
CA PRO A 83 -15.95 1.68 1.15
C PRO A 83 -16.78 1.39 2.39
N ARG A 84 -16.93 0.10 2.72
CA ARG A 84 -17.60 -0.38 3.93
C ARG A 84 -16.65 -1.23 4.74
N SER A 85 -15.95 -0.61 5.67
CA SER A 85 -14.97 -1.27 6.51
C SER A 85 -15.61 -2.13 7.60
N GLU A 86 -14.96 -3.25 7.92
CA GLU A 86 -15.29 -4.13 9.03
C GLU A 86 -14.15 -4.08 10.05
N ALA A 87 -14.44 -3.72 11.31
CA ALA A 87 -13.43 -3.49 12.31
C ALA A 87 -12.57 -4.73 12.63
N TYR A 88 -13.14 -5.92 12.52
CA TYR A 88 -12.44 -7.18 12.84
C TYR A 88 -12.94 -8.31 11.94
N ARG A 89 -12.00 -9.09 11.38
CA ARG A 89 -12.28 -10.29 10.62
C ARG A 89 -11.34 -11.43 11.00
N PHE A 90 -11.91 -12.57 11.34
CA PHE A 90 -11.18 -13.82 11.55
C PHE A 90 -11.58 -14.87 10.51
N VAL A 91 -10.59 -15.56 9.97
CA VAL A 91 -10.79 -16.74 9.11
C VAL A 91 -10.02 -17.90 9.71
N GLU A 92 -10.77 -18.91 10.15
CA GLU A 92 -10.20 -20.09 10.76
C GLU A 92 -9.44 -20.95 9.74
N ARG A 93 -8.28 -21.43 10.17
CA ARG A 93 -7.46 -22.44 9.53
C ARG A 93 -6.95 -23.39 10.62
N PRO A 94 -7.70 -24.46 10.97
CA PRO A 94 -7.44 -25.30 12.15
C PRO A 94 -6.04 -25.90 12.20
N ASP A 95 -5.47 -26.26 11.04
CA ASP A 95 -4.15 -26.90 10.93
C ASP A 95 -3.00 -25.88 10.74
N ALA A 96 -3.28 -24.59 10.82
CA ALA A 96 -2.27 -23.57 10.61
C ALA A 96 -1.31 -23.49 11.80
N VAL A 97 -0.02 -23.73 11.56
CA VAL A 97 1.05 -23.54 12.54
C VAL A 97 1.46 -22.07 12.69
N GLN A 98 0.98 -21.21 11.80
CA GLN A 98 1.22 -19.77 11.82
C GLN A 98 -0.09 -19.02 11.58
N SER A 99 -0.19 -17.83 12.18
CA SER A 99 -1.23 -16.85 11.90
C SER A 99 -0.70 -15.75 10.99
N SER A 100 -1.49 -15.41 9.98
CA SER A 100 -1.26 -14.20 9.19
C SER A 100 -2.05 -13.04 9.77
N LEU A 101 -1.39 -11.94 10.05
CA LEU A 101 -1.95 -10.74 10.67
C LEU A 101 -1.96 -9.57 9.69
N ARG A 102 -3.05 -8.82 9.68
CA ARG A 102 -3.15 -7.50 9.06
C ARG A 102 -3.81 -6.54 10.03
N VAL A 103 -3.18 -5.37 10.21
CA VAL A 103 -3.76 -4.25 10.96
C VAL A 103 -3.61 -3.00 10.11
N GLY A 104 -4.65 -2.21 9.97
CA GLY A 104 -4.57 -0.98 9.18
C GLY A 104 -5.89 -0.26 9.09
N ARG A 105 -5.96 0.75 8.24
CA ARG A 105 -7.18 1.53 8.02
C ARG A 105 -7.19 2.19 6.65
N LEU A 106 -8.37 2.52 6.17
CA LEU A 106 -8.52 3.41 5.02
C LEU A 106 -7.95 4.79 5.34
N LEU A 107 -7.24 5.33 4.39
CA LEU A 107 -6.70 6.67 4.38
C LEU A 107 -6.94 7.30 2.99
N PHE A 108 -6.22 8.31 2.71
CA PHE A 108 -6.30 9.13 1.51
C PHE A 108 -5.30 8.69 0.44
N THR A 109 -5.47 9.20 -0.76
CA THR A 109 -4.56 9.02 -1.88
C THR A 109 -3.31 9.90 -1.75
N ARG A 110 -2.33 9.71 -2.65
CA ARG A 110 -1.04 10.44 -2.60
C ARG A 110 -1.13 11.95 -2.83
N THR A 111 -2.27 12.47 -3.27
CA THR A 111 -2.49 13.92 -3.44
C THR A 111 -2.86 14.63 -2.14
N HIS A 112 -3.14 13.88 -1.07
CA HIS A 112 -3.49 14.44 0.24
C HIS A 112 -2.27 15.12 0.91
N PRO A 113 -2.44 16.29 1.57
CA PRO A 113 -1.33 16.98 2.24
C PRO A 113 -0.61 16.18 3.30
N ASP A 114 -1.27 15.28 4.02
CA ASP A 114 -0.65 14.45 5.07
C ASP A 114 -0.02 13.15 4.51
N PHE A 115 -0.07 12.90 3.19
CA PHE A 115 0.37 11.64 2.61
C PHE A 115 1.84 11.31 2.87
N VAL A 116 2.74 12.26 2.55
CA VAL A 116 4.19 12.08 2.74
C VAL A 116 4.52 11.88 4.23
N GLY A 117 3.86 12.64 5.11
CA GLY A 117 4.02 12.47 6.55
C GLY A 117 3.56 11.08 7.02
N MET A 118 2.46 10.55 6.49
CA MET A 118 2.02 9.19 6.80
C MET A 118 2.92 8.10 6.22
N GLN A 119 3.61 8.34 5.11
CA GLN A 119 4.69 7.46 4.66
C GLN A 119 5.84 7.41 5.67
N VAL A 120 6.22 8.55 6.26
CA VAL A 120 7.23 8.59 7.34
C VAL A 120 6.73 7.80 8.55
N VAL A 121 5.49 8.01 9.00
CA VAL A 121 4.86 7.24 10.10
C VAL A 121 4.91 5.73 9.83
N ALA A 122 4.53 5.30 8.63
CA ALA A 122 4.58 3.89 8.24
C ALA A 122 6.00 3.34 8.24
N THR A 123 6.98 4.14 7.78
CA THR A 123 8.40 3.74 7.76
C THR A 123 8.95 3.58 9.18
N VAL A 124 8.63 4.49 10.09
CA VAL A 124 8.98 4.38 11.52
C VAL A 124 8.43 3.08 12.11
N LEU A 125 7.17 2.77 11.84
CA LEU A 125 6.52 1.57 12.38
C LEU A 125 7.10 0.27 11.80
N GLY A 126 7.25 0.16 10.48
CA GLY A 126 7.58 -1.11 9.86
C GLY A 126 8.20 -1.02 8.46
N GLY A 127 8.70 0.15 8.03
CA GLY A 127 9.18 0.35 6.66
C GLY A 127 10.62 -0.12 6.40
N TYR A 128 11.37 -0.52 7.42
CA TYR A 128 12.76 -0.99 7.27
C TYR A 128 13.13 -2.01 8.36
N PHE A 129 14.28 -2.66 8.19
CA PHE A 129 14.70 -3.75 9.08
C PHE A 129 14.91 -3.34 10.55
N GLY A 130 15.31 -2.10 10.81
CA GLY A 130 15.48 -1.54 12.16
C GLY A 130 14.26 -0.77 12.69
N SER A 131 13.10 -0.89 12.04
CA SER A 131 11.85 -0.22 12.45
C SER A 131 11.31 -0.75 13.77
N ARG A 132 10.44 0.02 14.43
CA ARG A 132 9.94 -0.30 15.78
C ARG A 132 9.31 -1.69 15.86
N LEU A 133 8.40 -2.02 14.95
CA LEU A 133 7.77 -3.34 14.93
C LEU A 133 8.75 -4.47 14.66
N MET A 134 9.75 -4.25 13.78
CA MET A 134 10.80 -5.25 13.54
C MET A 134 11.67 -5.49 14.77
N GLN A 135 12.05 -4.43 15.49
CA GLN A 135 12.81 -4.56 16.73
C GLN A 135 11.99 -5.27 17.81
N ASN A 136 10.74 -4.87 18.00
CA ASN A 136 9.85 -5.45 19.00
C ASN A 136 9.49 -6.92 18.68
N LEU A 137 8.76 -7.16 17.56
CA LEU A 137 8.20 -8.50 17.30
C LEU A 137 9.26 -9.54 16.91
N ARG A 138 10.30 -9.12 16.16
CA ARG A 138 11.35 -10.03 15.74
C ARG A 138 12.52 -10.06 16.71
N GLY A 139 13.04 -8.87 17.09
CA GLY A 139 14.27 -8.74 17.88
C GLY A 139 14.06 -9.12 19.34
N GLU A 140 13.08 -8.53 20.01
CA GLU A 140 12.85 -8.69 21.45
C GLU A 140 12.03 -9.94 21.78
N HIS A 141 10.94 -10.16 21.03
CA HIS A 141 10.00 -11.25 21.32
C HIS A 141 10.19 -12.51 20.49
N GLY A 142 10.83 -12.45 19.33
CA GLY A 142 11.00 -13.60 18.43
C GLY A 142 9.69 -14.15 17.85
N TYR A 143 8.62 -13.37 17.81
CA TYR A 143 7.29 -13.80 17.37
C TYR A 143 7.17 -13.98 15.85
N THR A 144 8.02 -13.32 15.10
CA THR A 144 7.97 -13.32 13.63
C THR A 144 9.35 -13.31 13.00
N TYR A 145 9.45 -13.83 11.78
CA TYR A 145 10.61 -13.61 10.92
C TYR A 145 10.61 -12.20 10.32
N GLY A 146 9.44 -11.58 10.14
CA GLY A 146 9.34 -10.24 9.60
C GLY A 146 7.95 -9.64 9.76
N VAL A 147 7.94 -8.34 9.96
CA VAL A 147 6.76 -7.48 10.01
C VAL A 147 7.03 -6.24 9.18
N GLY A 148 6.03 -5.76 8.48
CA GLY A 148 6.16 -4.54 7.66
C GLY A 148 4.96 -3.63 7.81
N ALA A 149 5.18 -2.32 7.61
CA ALA A 149 4.13 -1.32 7.53
C ALA A 149 4.36 -0.43 6.31
N ALA A 150 3.29 -0.12 5.57
CA ALA A 150 3.36 0.71 4.39
C ALA A 150 2.05 1.46 4.13
N MET A 151 2.16 2.61 3.47
CA MET A 151 1.05 3.25 2.78
C MET A 151 0.85 2.58 1.43
N VAL A 152 -0.36 2.10 1.16
CA VAL A 152 -0.75 1.53 -0.13
C VAL A 152 -1.70 2.50 -0.81
N ASN A 153 -1.44 2.78 -2.08
CA ASN A 153 -2.25 3.70 -2.87
C ASN A 153 -2.82 3.05 -4.11
N PHE A 154 -4.06 3.38 -4.35
CA PHE A 154 -4.74 3.21 -5.61
C PHE A 154 -5.07 4.58 -6.20
N GLU A 155 -5.66 4.61 -7.37
CA GLU A 155 -6.05 5.85 -8.03
C GLU A 155 -7.01 6.70 -7.18
N ARG A 156 -7.95 6.05 -6.48
CA ARG A 156 -9.05 6.73 -5.77
C ARG A 156 -9.05 6.55 -4.27
N GLU A 157 -8.34 5.56 -3.78
CA GLU A 157 -8.33 5.20 -2.37
C GLU A 157 -6.90 4.92 -1.92
N GLY A 158 -6.68 4.98 -0.62
CA GLY A 158 -5.43 4.58 0.01
C GLY A 158 -5.68 3.95 1.37
N TYR A 159 -4.71 3.22 1.87
CA TYR A 159 -4.75 2.68 3.23
C TYR A 159 -3.35 2.55 3.83
N LEU A 160 -3.26 2.59 5.14
CA LEU A 160 -2.12 2.11 5.89
C LEU A 160 -2.34 0.63 6.18
N GLY A 161 -1.33 -0.20 5.91
CA GLY A 161 -1.35 -1.62 6.24
C GLY A 161 -0.11 -2.06 6.99
N ILE A 162 -0.30 -2.77 8.11
CA ILE A 162 0.73 -3.51 8.84
C ILE A 162 0.50 -4.98 8.56
N ALA A 163 1.59 -5.72 8.32
CA ALA A 163 1.55 -7.11 7.92
C ALA A 163 2.57 -7.93 8.68
N ALA A 164 2.15 -9.04 9.30
CA ALA A 164 3.04 -9.99 9.95
C ALA A 164 2.57 -11.43 9.75
N GLN A 165 3.51 -12.37 9.87
CA GLN A 165 3.22 -13.79 10.06
C GLN A 165 3.91 -14.21 11.37
N VAL A 166 3.14 -14.84 12.25
CA VAL A 166 3.59 -15.19 13.60
C VAL A 166 3.25 -16.64 13.92
N GLY A 167 3.91 -17.26 14.90
CA GLY A 167 3.49 -18.56 15.42
C GLY A 167 2.04 -18.52 15.90
N ALA A 168 1.29 -19.61 15.73
CA ALA A 168 -0.12 -19.65 16.11
C ALA A 168 -0.32 -19.34 17.60
N GLU A 169 0.59 -19.81 18.45
CA GLU A 169 0.58 -19.64 19.90
C GLU A 169 0.85 -18.21 20.38
N VAL A 170 1.45 -17.37 19.53
CA VAL A 170 1.78 -15.97 19.86
C VAL A 170 0.92 -14.95 19.09
N THR A 171 -0.18 -15.39 18.49
CA THR A 171 -1.07 -14.54 17.70
C THR A 171 -1.60 -13.33 18.50
N ALA A 172 -2.18 -13.56 19.68
CA ALA A 172 -2.71 -12.49 20.50
C ALA A 172 -1.60 -11.61 21.11
N PRO A 173 -0.51 -12.15 21.69
CA PRO A 173 0.63 -11.35 22.11
C PRO A 173 1.18 -10.44 21.00
N ALA A 174 1.38 -10.95 19.79
CA ALA A 174 1.90 -10.18 18.66
C ALA A 174 0.97 -9.02 18.27
N LEU A 175 -0.34 -9.25 18.24
CA LEU A 175 -1.31 -8.19 18.01
C LEU A 175 -1.27 -7.10 19.08
N ARG A 176 -1.15 -7.49 20.37
CA ARG A 176 -0.99 -6.52 21.46
C ARG A 176 0.25 -5.66 21.27
N GLU A 177 1.38 -6.28 20.90
CA GLU A 177 2.61 -5.53 20.63
C GLU A 177 2.50 -4.58 19.42
N ILE A 178 1.82 -4.97 18.34
CA ILE A 178 1.53 -4.07 17.22
C ILE A 178 0.77 -2.83 17.71
N TYR A 179 -0.25 -3.02 18.54
CA TYR A 179 -1.02 -1.90 19.09
C TYR A 179 -0.23 -1.07 20.12
N ASN A 180 0.63 -1.70 20.93
CA ASN A 180 1.48 -1.02 21.88
C ASN A 180 2.45 -0.08 21.18
N GLU A 181 3.09 -0.51 20.08
CA GLU A 181 4.00 0.34 19.29
C GLU A 181 3.25 1.50 18.60
N ILE A 182 2.04 1.26 18.08
CA ILE A 182 1.19 2.33 17.56
C ILE A 182 0.87 3.35 18.65
N GLU A 183 0.44 2.88 19.82
CA GLU A 183 0.07 3.76 20.93
C GLU A 183 1.27 4.51 21.49
N ARG A 184 2.44 3.88 21.55
CA ARG A 184 3.69 4.52 21.94
C ARG A 184 4.04 5.67 21.00
N LEU A 185 3.91 5.47 19.67
CA LEU A 185 4.15 6.53 18.69
C LEU A 185 3.15 7.70 18.81
N ARG A 186 1.93 7.42 19.28
CA ARG A 186 0.91 8.45 19.55
C ARG A 186 1.18 9.25 20.83
N ARG A 187 1.69 8.60 21.89
CA ARG A 187 1.89 9.22 23.22
C ARG A 187 3.23 9.90 23.39
N GLU A 188 4.26 9.34 22.79
CA GLU A 188 5.63 9.77 23.00
C GLU A 188 6.20 10.36 21.70
N PRO A 189 6.82 11.56 21.76
CA PRO A 189 7.56 12.05 20.61
C PRO A 189 8.76 11.13 20.33
N MET A 190 8.97 10.83 19.05
CA MET A 190 10.12 10.02 18.67
C MET A 190 11.44 10.79 18.83
N PRO A 191 12.58 10.10 19.12
CA PRO A 191 13.89 10.72 19.16
C PRO A 191 14.28 11.30 17.80
N GLU A 192 14.97 12.45 17.82
CA GLU A 192 15.49 13.10 16.58
C GLU A 192 16.46 12.21 15.81
N GLU A 193 17.25 11.38 16.52
CA GLU A 193 18.19 10.44 15.90
C GLU A 193 17.45 9.36 15.09
N GLU A 194 16.36 8.81 15.65
CA GLU A 194 15.49 7.84 14.97
C GLU A 194 14.87 8.46 13.71
N LEU A 195 14.34 9.68 13.82
CA LEU A 195 13.76 10.38 12.67
C LEU A 195 14.81 10.68 11.59
N SER A 196 16.01 11.11 11.98
CA SER A 196 17.11 11.36 11.04
C SER A 196 17.50 10.11 10.26
N LEU A 197 17.56 8.95 10.94
CA LEU A 197 17.80 7.67 10.29
C LEU A 197 16.69 7.34 9.27
N VAL A 198 15.42 7.50 9.65
CA VAL A 198 14.27 7.25 8.78
C VAL A 198 14.30 8.16 7.55
N LYS A 199 14.58 9.45 7.71
CA LYS A 199 14.74 10.40 6.60
C LYS A 199 15.82 9.96 5.61
N ASN A 200 16.97 9.53 6.13
CA ASN A 200 18.08 9.06 5.29
C ASN A 200 17.72 7.78 4.53
N ILE A 201 17.06 6.82 5.19
CA ILE A 201 16.58 5.59 4.55
C ILE A 201 15.60 5.93 3.43
N MET A 202 14.56 6.72 3.70
CA MET A 202 13.56 7.08 2.69
C MET A 202 14.15 7.85 1.52
N THR A 203 15.04 8.79 1.78
CA THR A 203 15.72 9.55 0.71
C THR A 203 16.62 8.63 -0.11
N GLY A 204 17.38 7.75 0.55
CA GLY A 204 18.23 6.76 -0.12
C GLY A 204 17.44 5.79 -1.00
N GLU A 205 16.27 5.34 -0.56
CA GLU A 205 15.37 4.51 -1.36
C GLU A 205 14.87 5.25 -2.62
N VAL A 206 14.47 6.51 -2.50
CA VAL A 206 14.07 7.31 -3.66
C VAL A 206 15.22 7.43 -4.66
N MET A 207 16.43 7.75 -4.18
CA MET A 207 17.61 7.87 -5.05
C MET A 207 17.95 6.54 -5.74
N ARG A 208 17.85 5.43 -5.01
CA ARG A 208 18.06 4.09 -5.56
C ARG A 208 17.06 3.72 -6.66
N ILE A 209 15.78 4.07 -6.46
CA ILE A 209 14.73 3.83 -7.48
C ILE A 209 15.00 4.66 -8.74
N LEU A 210 15.51 5.87 -8.59
CA LEU A 210 15.80 6.77 -9.70
C LEU A 210 17.16 6.51 -10.39
N ASP A 211 17.94 5.55 -9.90
CA ASP A 211 19.26 5.21 -10.43
C ASP A 211 19.17 4.33 -11.69
N GLY A 212 18.31 4.68 -12.61
CA GLY A 212 18.24 3.98 -13.90
C GLY A 212 16.93 4.20 -14.66
N PRO A 213 16.93 3.89 -15.96
CA PRO A 213 15.81 4.20 -16.83
C PRO A 213 14.52 3.45 -16.45
N PHE A 214 14.64 2.22 -15.98
CA PHE A 214 13.46 1.42 -15.59
C PHE A 214 12.77 1.99 -14.34
N GLY A 215 13.55 2.32 -13.30
CA GLY A 215 13.00 2.92 -12.09
C GLY A 215 12.36 4.28 -12.37
N ILE A 216 12.97 5.10 -13.22
CA ILE A 216 12.38 6.38 -13.67
C ILE A 216 11.07 6.13 -14.43
N ALA A 217 11.02 5.13 -15.32
CA ALA A 217 9.79 4.78 -16.05
C ALA A 217 8.68 4.34 -15.07
N ASP A 218 8.97 3.45 -14.14
CA ASP A 218 8.00 2.94 -13.16
C ASP A 218 7.41 4.07 -12.31
N VAL A 219 8.27 4.94 -11.76
CA VAL A 219 7.82 6.10 -10.96
C VAL A 219 7.01 7.08 -11.81
N THR A 220 7.41 7.28 -13.08
CA THR A 220 6.66 8.15 -14.01
C THR A 220 5.27 7.59 -14.27
N ILE A 221 5.16 6.29 -14.54
CA ILE A 221 3.86 5.61 -14.74
C ILE A 221 2.98 5.77 -13.51
N GLU A 222 3.51 5.47 -12.32
CA GLU A 222 2.76 5.61 -11.06
C GLU A 222 2.28 7.04 -10.83
N ASN A 223 3.14 8.05 -11.05
CA ASN A 223 2.77 9.44 -10.88
C ASN A 223 1.65 9.84 -11.84
N LEU A 224 1.76 9.49 -13.12
CA LEU A 224 0.76 9.81 -14.14
C LEU A 224 -0.58 9.12 -13.86
N LEU A 225 -0.57 7.85 -13.45
CA LEU A 225 -1.78 7.10 -13.09
C LEU A 225 -2.49 7.70 -11.86
N CYS A 226 -1.74 8.33 -10.96
CA CYS A 226 -2.30 9.02 -9.79
C CYS A 226 -2.61 10.50 -10.06
N GLY A 227 -2.60 10.96 -11.32
CA GLY A 227 -2.91 12.34 -11.68
C GLY A 227 -1.84 13.36 -11.27
N THR A 228 -0.59 12.92 -11.08
CA THR A 228 0.56 13.77 -10.73
C THR A 228 1.65 13.68 -11.80
N ASN A 229 2.81 14.25 -11.57
CA ASN A 229 3.97 14.17 -12.45
C ASN A 229 5.27 14.04 -11.64
N ASN A 230 6.41 13.88 -12.30
CA ASN A 230 7.70 13.70 -11.63
C ASN A 230 8.18 14.90 -10.79
N GLY A 231 7.59 16.08 -10.94
CA GLY A 231 7.86 17.25 -10.07
C GLY A 231 7.54 16.98 -8.60
N VAL A 232 6.62 16.05 -8.31
CA VAL A 232 6.30 15.66 -6.92
C VAL A 232 7.46 14.96 -6.21
N ILE A 233 8.43 14.40 -6.91
CA ILE A 233 9.55 13.65 -6.33
C ILE A 233 10.40 14.58 -5.46
N GLU A 234 10.85 15.68 -6.02
CA GLU A 234 11.64 16.68 -5.29
C GLU A 234 10.86 17.30 -4.12
N GLU A 235 9.58 17.58 -4.34
CA GLU A 235 8.71 18.08 -3.28
C GLU A 235 8.56 17.07 -2.14
N ASN A 236 8.37 15.80 -2.44
CA ASN A 236 8.26 14.74 -1.43
C ASN A 236 9.57 14.58 -0.64
N ILE A 237 10.74 14.65 -1.30
CA ILE A 237 12.03 14.65 -0.61
C ILE A 237 12.15 15.84 0.33
N ARG A 238 11.81 17.05 -0.12
CA ARG A 238 11.81 18.26 0.74
C ARG A 238 10.89 18.09 1.96
N ARG A 239 9.69 17.53 1.77
CA ARG A 239 8.73 17.28 2.85
C ARG A 239 9.24 16.23 3.83
N ILE A 240 9.85 15.14 3.35
CA ILE A 240 10.49 14.12 4.20
C ILE A 240 11.60 14.78 5.05
N GLN A 241 12.44 15.60 4.44
CA GLN A 241 13.53 16.25 5.16
C GLN A 241 13.05 17.31 6.17
N ALA A 242 11.94 17.96 5.89
CA ALA A 242 11.39 19.03 6.75
C ALA A 242 10.54 18.49 7.93
N ILE A 243 10.06 17.25 7.90
CA ILE A 243 9.17 16.72 8.94
C ILE A 243 9.88 16.67 10.30
N THR A 244 9.14 16.92 11.37
CA THR A 244 9.64 16.94 12.76
C THR A 244 9.03 15.81 13.59
N PRO A 245 9.62 15.41 14.74
CA PRO A 245 9.04 14.43 15.65
C PRO A 245 7.64 14.82 16.12
N ALA A 246 7.39 16.09 16.36
CA ALA A 246 6.08 16.61 16.74
C ALA A 246 5.04 16.41 15.61
N GLU A 247 5.44 16.57 14.35
CA GLU A 247 4.56 16.35 13.22
C GLU A 247 4.27 14.85 13.01
N VAL A 248 5.25 13.97 13.18
CA VAL A 248 5.06 12.50 13.16
C VAL A 248 4.07 12.09 14.26
N GLN A 249 4.23 12.60 15.48
CA GLN A 249 3.30 12.34 16.58
C GLN A 249 1.90 12.88 16.28
N ARG A 250 1.78 14.12 15.78
CA ARG A 250 0.50 14.71 15.38
C ARG A 250 -0.26 13.82 14.39
N LEU A 251 0.45 13.31 13.40
CA LEU A 251 -0.12 12.41 12.39
C LEU A 251 -0.54 11.06 13.00
N ALA A 252 0.29 10.49 13.86
CA ALA A 252 -0.05 9.27 14.57
C ALA A 252 -1.30 9.44 15.44
N VAL A 253 -1.40 10.54 16.20
CA VAL A 253 -2.58 10.87 17.01
C VAL A 253 -3.83 11.02 16.14
N LYS A 254 -3.71 11.71 15.00
CA LYS A 254 -4.82 11.98 14.08
C LYS A 254 -5.34 10.72 13.37
N TYR A 255 -4.43 9.84 12.95
CA TYR A 255 -4.77 8.77 12.02
C TYR A 255 -4.66 7.35 12.58
N LEU A 256 -4.03 7.13 13.74
CA LEU A 256 -3.79 5.79 14.27
C LEU A 256 -4.55 5.52 15.58
N ARG A 257 -5.79 6.03 15.70
CA ARG A 257 -6.64 5.69 16.84
C ARG A 257 -7.06 4.23 16.75
N ARG A 258 -7.03 3.54 17.90
CA ARG A 258 -7.32 2.11 17.97
C ARG A 258 -8.68 1.75 17.36
N GLU A 259 -9.69 2.53 17.67
CA GLU A 259 -11.07 2.35 17.22
C GLU A 259 -11.26 2.48 15.70
N ASP A 260 -10.30 3.12 15.01
CA ASP A 260 -10.32 3.31 13.56
C ASP A 260 -9.53 2.21 12.81
N LEU A 261 -8.82 1.37 13.55
CA LEU A 261 -8.00 0.30 12.97
C LEU A 261 -8.83 -0.96 12.72
N ILE A 262 -8.62 -1.53 11.57
CA ILE A 262 -9.21 -2.80 11.12
C ILE A 262 -8.18 -3.89 11.35
N THR A 263 -8.62 -4.99 11.98
CA THR A 263 -7.79 -6.17 12.20
C THR A 263 -8.32 -7.35 11.43
N ALA A 264 -7.48 -8.00 10.64
CA ALA A 264 -7.80 -9.27 10.02
C ALA A 264 -6.76 -10.33 10.42
N VAL A 265 -7.27 -11.50 10.79
CA VAL A 265 -6.48 -12.65 11.24
C VAL A 265 -6.88 -13.88 10.44
N VAL A 266 -5.90 -14.62 9.94
CA VAL A 266 -6.08 -15.97 9.40
C VAL A 266 -5.20 -16.91 10.20
N GLY A 267 -5.79 -17.84 10.94
CA GLY A 267 -5.05 -18.72 11.83
C GLY A 267 -5.93 -19.78 12.48
N ALA A 268 -5.33 -20.57 13.37
CA ALA A 268 -6.03 -21.68 14.02
C ALA A 268 -6.99 -21.24 15.13
N VAL A 269 -6.69 -20.12 15.81
CA VAL A 269 -7.47 -19.64 16.98
C VAL A 269 -7.79 -18.17 16.81
N ASP A 270 -9.03 -17.79 17.13
CA ASP A 270 -9.48 -16.40 17.13
C ASP A 270 -8.96 -15.64 18.37
N PRO A 271 -8.06 -14.65 18.18
CA PRO A 271 -7.50 -13.90 19.31
C PRO A 271 -8.40 -12.76 19.82
N LYS A 272 -9.61 -12.59 19.29
CA LYS A 272 -10.47 -11.41 19.50
C LYS A 272 -10.68 -11.01 20.95
N HIS A 273 -10.83 -11.99 21.82
CA HIS A 273 -11.10 -11.75 23.26
C HIS A 273 -9.84 -11.47 24.08
N GLU A 274 -8.67 -11.57 23.46
CA GLU A 274 -7.37 -11.40 24.12
C GLU A 274 -6.63 -10.10 23.71
N ILE A 275 -7.20 -9.30 22.80
CA ILE A 275 -6.57 -8.11 22.19
C ILE A 275 -7.28 -6.80 22.53
#